data_fbb8800b0e99082282455820c71bb521
#
_entry.id   fbb8800b0e99082282455820c71bb521
#
_cell.length_a   1.000
_cell.length_b   1.000
_cell.length_c   1.000
_cell.angle_alpha   90.00
_cell.angle_beta   90.00
_cell.angle_gamma   90.00
#
_symmetry.space_group_name_H-M   'P 1'
#
loop_
_entity.id
_entity.type
_entity.pdbx_description
1 polymer ?
#
loop_
_entity_poly.entity_id
_entity_poly.type
_entity_poly.pdbx_seq_one_letter_code
_entity_poly.pdbx_strand_id
1 'polypeptide(L)'
;QMAYSRSKIVDADNPGRVLALNEGQGVSIGIPPEGLGRMELNPIEVVDSPDLPPLWQVFGARRRPEGAWALPELTVEVASPDAALHIGPQFVVLETAALDAAVALAGTDLLQGVSSHMMFLARGKTGPFRVAAEAIRGADGMVAVRTVVHDEGAGDKPITTGSYLFRVEG
;
A
#
# COMPACT_ATOMS: atom_id res chain seq x y z
N GLN A 1 -18.17 13.98 8.21
CA GLN A 1 -18.81 13.83 6.90
C GLN A 1 -18.18 12.67 6.15
N MET A 2 -18.98 11.79 5.55
CA MET A 2 -18.50 10.70 4.70
C MET A 2 -18.29 11.26 3.29
N ALA A 3 -17.17 10.92 2.67
CA ALA A 3 -16.86 11.23 1.28
C ALA A 3 -16.72 9.94 0.47
N TYR A 4 -17.18 9.96 -0.75
CA TYR A 4 -16.99 8.90 -1.73
C TYR A 4 -16.28 9.47 -2.95
N SER A 5 -15.31 8.74 -3.46
CA SER A 5 -14.56 9.10 -4.66
C SER A 5 -14.52 7.96 -5.65
N ARG A 6 -14.57 8.30 -6.92
CA ARG A 6 -14.36 7.37 -8.02
C ARG A 6 -13.47 8.04 -9.06
N SER A 7 -12.44 7.36 -9.52
CA SER A 7 -11.51 7.87 -10.51
C SER A 7 -11.12 6.80 -11.53
N LYS A 8 -10.65 7.26 -12.68
CA LYS A 8 -10.05 6.42 -13.73
C LYS A 8 -8.62 6.85 -13.92
N ILE A 9 -7.72 5.91 -13.99
CA ILE A 9 -6.36 6.10 -14.46
C ILE A 9 -6.36 5.70 -15.93
N VAL A 10 -5.94 6.61 -16.80
CA VAL A 10 -5.91 6.40 -18.24
C VAL A 10 -4.49 6.52 -18.76
N ASP A 11 -4.24 5.89 -19.89
CA ASP A 11 -2.98 6.03 -20.62
C ASP A 11 -2.82 7.48 -21.08
N ALA A 12 -1.66 8.09 -20.82
CA ALA A 12 -1.40 9.49 -21.17
C ALA A 12 -1.39 9.71 -22.69
N ASP A 13 -0.88 8.74 -23.46
CA ASP A 13 -0.78 8.80 -24.91
C ASP A 13 -2.07 8.34 -25.60
N ASN A 14 -2.92 7.59 -24.88
CA ASN A 14 -4.22 7.13 -25.37
C ASN A 14 -5.29 7.22 -24.29
N PRO A 15 -5.88 8.41 -24.05
CA PRO A 15 -6.87 8.62 -22.99
C PRO A 15 -8.14 7.74 -23.08
N GLY A 16 -8.39 7.12 -24.22
CA GLY A 16 -9.45 6.13 -24.37
C GLY A 16 -9.14 4.78 -23.72
N ARG A 17 -7.86 4.50 -23.42
CA ARG A 17 -7.41 3.27 -22.75
C ARG A 17 -7.44 3.48 -21.25
N VAL A 18 -8.37 2.80 -20.58
CA VAL A 18 -8.42 2.78 -19.11
C VAL A 18 -7.43 1.75 -18.59
N LEU A 19 -6.51 2.18 -17.75
CA LEU A 19 -5.49 1.35 -17.11
C LEU A 19 -5.98 0.82 -15.76
N ALA A 20 -6.67 1.66 -14.98
CA ALA A 20 -7.23 1.24 -13.70
C ALA A 20 -8.50 2.05 -13.35
N LEU A 21 -9.33 1.44 -12.53
CA LEU A 21 -10.46 2.08 -11.86
C LEU A 21 -10.17 2.11 -10.37
N ASN A 22 -10.41 3.24 -9.73
CA ASN A 22 -10.25 3.40 -8.30
C ASN A 22 -11.54 3.93 -7.68
N GLU A 23 -11.95 3.30 -6.59
CA GLU A 23 -13.08 3.76 -5.76
C GLU A 23 -12.63 3.84 -4.30
N GLY A 24 -13.04 4.88 -3.61
CA GLY A 24 -12.67 5.08 -2.22
C GLY A 24 -13.79 5.68 -1.39
N GLN A 25 -13.82 5.32 -0.12
CA GLN A 25 -14.66 5.94 0.88
C GLN A 25 -13.78 6.45 2.02
N GLY A 26 -14.08 7.65 2.48
CA GLY A 26 -13.35 8.27 3.58
C GLY A 26 -14.29 9.01 4.53
N VAL A 27 -13.87 9.11 5.76
CA VAL A 27 -14.53 9.92 6.79
C VAL A 27 -13.56 10.99 7.23
N SER A 28 -14.01 12.25 7.23
CA SER A 28 -13.22 13.32 7.80
C SER A 28 -13.12 13.14 9.32
N ILE A 29 -11.91 12.97 9.81
CA ILE A 29 -11.58 12.78 11.23
C ILE A 29 -10.84 14.02 11.74
N GLY A 30 -11.58 15.03 12.14
CA GLY A 30 -10.99 16.25 12.70
C GLY A 30 -11.01 17.46 11.77
N ILE A 31 -10.38 18.51 12.25
CA ILE A 31 -10.20 19.78 11.54
C ILE A 31 -8.78 19.78 10.98
N PRO A 32 -8.56 20.13 9.70
CA PRO A 32 -7.21 20.28 9.17
C PRO A 32 -6.40 21.25 10.05
N PRO A 33 -5.12 20.96 10.30
CA PRO A 33 -4.26 21.90 11.00
C PRO A 33 -4.26 23.28 10.32
N GLU A 34 -4.24 24.33 11.12
CA GLU A 34 -4.11 25.69 10.62
C GLU A 34 -2.82 25.83 9.81
N GLY A 35 -2.90 26.40 8.61
CA GLY A 35 -1.75 26.53 7.70
C GLY A 35 -1.60 25.40 6.67
N LEU A 36 -2.39 24.32 6.73
CA LEU A 36 -2.54 23.39 5.61
C LEU A 36 -3.40 24.06 4.52
N GLY A 37 -2.85 25.11 3.90
CA GLY A 37 -3.41 25.75 2.73
C GLY A 37 -3.35 24.84 1.51
N ARG A 38 -3.92 25.29 0.40
CA ARG A 38 -3.73 24.65 -0.89
C ARG A 38 -2.24 24.70 -1.22
N MET A 39 -1.60 23.53 -1.24
CA MET A 39 -0.24 23.42 -1.79
C MET A 39 -0.33 23.79 -3.28
N GLU A 40 0.46 24.77 -3.71
CA GLU A 40 0.70 24.96 -5.12
C GLU A 40 1.42 23.70 -5.63
N LEU A 41 0.78 23.02 -6.56
CA LEU A 41 1.40 21.88 -7.25
C LEU A 41 2.41 22.45 -8.23
N ASN A 42 3.65 22.59 -7.79
CA ASN A 42 4.75 22.82 -8.72
C ASN A 42 4.97 21.54 -9.53
N PRO A 43 5.12 21.64 -10.86
CA PRO A 43 5.47 20.49 -11.66
C PRO A 43 6.80 19.92 -11.14
N ILE A 44 6.76 18.67 -10.71
CA ILE A 44 7.96 17.93 -10.29
C ILE A 44 8.47 17.18 -11.50
N GLU A 45 9.73 17.39 -11.85
CA GLU A 45 10.38 16.55 -12.85
C GLU A 45 10.45 15.12 -12.32
N VAL A 46 9.78 14.20 -12.99
CA VAL A 46 9.82 12.78 -12.64
C VAL A 46 11.08 12.20 -13.27
N VAL A 47 12.03 11.82 -12.41
CA VAL A 47 13.22 11.09 -12.83
C VAL A 47 12.84 9.61 -12.95
N ASP A 48 12.83 9.09 -14.17
CA ASP A 48 12.70 7.66 -14.44
C ASP A 48 14.11 7.08 -14.61
N SER A 49 14.57 6.32 -13.63
CA SER A 49 15.90 5.71 -13.63
C SER A 49 15.85 4.33 -12.98
N PRO A 50 16.50 3.33 -13.61
CA PRO A 50 16.64 2.00 -13.01
C PRO A 50 17.49 1.97 -11.74
N ASP A 51 18.24 3.06 -11.47
CA ASP A 51 19.08 3.20 -10.28
C ASP A 51 18.30 3.69 -9.04
N LEU A 52 17.03 4.07 -9.21
CA LEU A 52 16.19 4.47 -8.09
C LEU A 52 15.89 3.26 -7.20
N PRO A 53 15.98 3.41 -5.87
CA PRO A 53 15.61 2.33 -4.97
C PRO A 53 14.11 2.05 -5.05
N PRO A 54 13.67 0.80 -4.87
CA PRO A 54 12.25 0.47 -4.81
C PRO A 54 11.57 1.21 -3.64
N LEU A 55 10.30 1.57 -3.82
CA LEU A 55 9.55 2.40 -2.86
C LEU A 55 9.52 1.81 -1.44
N TRP A 56 9.48 0.49 -1.30
CA TRP A 56 9.53 -0.13 0.02
C TRP A 56 10.83 0.20 0.77
N GLN A 57 11.95 0.30 0.06
CA GLN A 57 13.23 0.67 0.65
C GLN A 57 13.27 2.16 1.02
N VAL A 58 12.67 3.03 0.20
CA VAL A 58 12.55 4.47 0.49
C VAL A 58 11.82 4.70 1.81
N PHE A 59 10.78 3.93 2.08
CA PHE A 59 10.03 4.00 3.34
C PHE A 59 10.69 3.20 4.49
N GLY A 60 11.88 2.63 4.26
CA GLY A 60 12.59 1.86 5.27
C GLY A 60 11.95 0.51 5.60
N ALA A 61 11.03 0.02 4.77
CA ALA A 61 10.50 -1.32 4.95
C ALA A 61 11.59 -2.37 4.76
N ARG A 62 11.48 -3.46 5.49
CA ARG A 62 12.44 -4.57 5.42
C ARG A 62 11.77 -5.90 5.67
N ARG A 63 12.33 -6.94 5.10
CA ARG A 63 11.96 -8.31 5.40
C ARG A 63 12.67 -8.76 6.67
N ARG A 64 11.94 -9.31 7.60
CA ARG A 64 12.47 -9.89 8.84
C ARG A 64 13.02 -11.29 8.57
N PRO A 65 13.88 -11.83 9.47
CA PRO A 65 14.42 -13.19 9.33
C PRO A 65 13.36 -14.28 9.19
N GLU A 66 12.22 -14.11 9.88
CA GLU A 66 11.07 -15.02 9.80
C GLU A 66 10.22 -14.84 8.53
N GLY A 67 10.62 -13.94 7.62
CA GLY A 67 10.00 -13.73 6.32
C GLY A 67 8.93 -12.65 6.29
N ALA A 68 8.44 -12.16 7.42
CA ALA A 68 7.46 -11.08 7.46
C ALA A 68 8.06 -9.74 7.03
N TRP A 69 7.27 -8.92 6.33
CA TRP A 69 7.63 -7.53 6.07
C TRP A 69 7.31 -6.64 7.25
N ALA A 70 8.11 -5.60 7.46
CA ALA A 70 7.86 -4.62 8.50
C ALA A 70 8.31 -3.21 8.09
N LEU A 71 7.57 -2.22 8.53
CA LEU A 71 7.99 -0.81 8.57
C LEU A 71 8.66 -0.53 9.92
N PRO A 72 9.61 0.41 9.97
CA PRO A 72 10.24 0.82 11.23
C PRO A 72 9.23 1.47 12.18
N GLU A 73 9.71 1.90 13.32
CA GLU A 73 8.98 2.80 14.19
C GLU A 73 8.55 4.06 13.43
N LEU A 74 7.54 4.75 13.96
CA LEU A 74 6.99 5.94 13.34
C LEU A 74 8.04 7.05 13.28
N THR A 75 8.53 7.33 12.06
CA THR A 75 9.45 8.43 11.79
C THR A 75 8.72 9.55 11.05
N VAL A 76 9.35 10.72 10.92
CA VAL A 76 8.78 11.87 10.20
C VAL A 76 8.49 11.53 8.74
N GLU A 77 9.32 10.68 8.12
CA GLU A 77 9.22 10.30 6.71
C GLU A 77 8.02 9.39 6.43
N VAL A 78 7.58 8.63 7.43
CA VAL A 78 6.44 7.70 7.28
C VAL A 78 5.19 8.16 8.03
N ALA A 79 5.28 9.29 8.76
CA ALA A 79 4.17 9.82 9.52
C ALA A 79 3.27 10.75 8.70
N SER A 80 1.99 10.73 9.00
CA SER A 80 1.05 11.79 8.63
C SER A 80 1.12 12.97 9.61
N PRO A 81 0.59 14.15 9.26
CA PRO A 81 0.64 15.34 10.12
C PRO A 81 0.03 15.15 11.52
N ASP A 82 -0.81 14.16 11.71
CA ASP A 82 -1.43 13.83 13.01
C ASP A 82 -0.67 12.74 13.78
N ALA A 83 0.61 12.56 13.46
CA ALA A 83 1.50 11.60 14.09
C ALA A 83 0.95 10.15 14.08
N ALA A 84 0.51 9.69 12.92
CA ALA A 84 0.16 8.31 12.68
C ALA A 84 0.81 7.82 11.39
N LEU A 85 0.97 6.52 11.22
CA LEU A 85 1.50 5.93 10.00
C LEU A 85 0.67 6.38 8.79
N HIS A 86 1.35 7.03 7.83
CA HIS A 86 0.71 7.56 6.63
C HIS A 86 0.22 6.42 5.73
N ILE A 87 -0.82 6.71 4.94
CA ILE A 87 -1.41 5.71 4.04
C ILE A 87 -0.44 5.22 2.96
N GLY A 88 0.40 6.10 2.40
CA GLY A 88 1.36 5.74 1.34
C GLY A 88 2.31 4.62 1.75
N PRO A 89 3.08 4.74 2.85
CA PRO A 89 3.90 3.64 3.37
C PRO A 89 3.12 2.34 3.62
N GLN A 90 1.86 2.44 4.10
CA GLN A 90 1.01 1.27 4.30
C GLN A 90 0.67 0.58 2.98
N PHE A 91 0.29 1.35 1.94
CA PHE A 91 0.04 0.81 0.61
C PHE A 91 1.25 0.04 0.09
N VAL A 92 2.41 0.68 0.09
CA VAL A 92 3.63 0.09 -0.46
C VAL A 92 4.03 -1.19 0.25
N VAL A 93 4.03 -1.21 1.59
CA VAL A 93 4.46 -2.41 2.32
C VAL A 93 3.46 -3.55 2.22
N LEU A 94 2.16 -3.26 2.17
CA LEU A 94 1.11 -4.27 2.00
C LEU A 94 1.21 -4.91 0.61
N GLU A 95 1.37 -4.11 -0.44
CA GLU A 95 1.52 -4.59 -1.82
C GLU A 95 2.81 -5.40 -1.99
N THR A 96 3.93 -4.92 -1.42
CA THR A 96 5.20 -5.64 -1.45
C THR A 96 5.08 -7.01 -0.76
N ALA A 97 4.46 -7.06 0.42
CA ALA A 97 4.25 -8.31 1.13
C ALA A 97 3.28 -9.25 0.38
N ALA A 98 2.26 -8.70 -0.25
CA ALA A 98 1.31 -9.47 -1.05
C ALA A 98 1.99 -10.08 -2.29
N LEU A 99 2.77 -9.29 -3.02
CA LEU A 99 3.51 -9.76 -4.19
C LEU A 99 4.53 -10.85 -3.80
N ASP A 100 5.30 -10.63 -2.73
CA ASP A 100 6.27 -11.61 -2.23
C ASP A 100 5.60 -12.95 -1.88
N ALA A 101 4.46 -12.91 -1.20
CA ALA A 101 3.68 -14.10 -0.87
C ALA A 101 3.09 -14.78 -2.13
N ALA A 102 2.63 -13.99 -3.10
CA ALA A 102 2.11 -14.51 -4.36
C ALA A 102 3.19 -15.19 -5.18
N VAL A 103 4.37 -14.58 -5.32
CA VAL A 103 5.55 -15.14 -6.00
C VAL A 103 5.96 -16.46 -5.35
N ALA A 104 6.05 -16.50 -4.02
CA ALA A 104 6.40 -17.70 -3.28
C ALA A 104 5.42 -18.85 -3.52
N LEU A 105 4.11 -18.55 -3.58
CA LEU A 105 3.07 -19.56 -3.84
C LEU A 105 3.03 -19.98 -5.32
N ALA A 106 3.16 -19.02 -6.25
CA ALA A 106 3.10 -19.27 -7.68
C ALA A 106 4.34 -20.02 -8.19
N GLY A 107 5.50 -19.78 -7.60
CA GLY A 107 6.80 -20.27 -8.04
C GLY A 107 7.37 -19.51 -9.24
N THR A 108 6.82 -18.31 -9.52
CA THR A 108 7.25 -17.41 -10.60
C THR A 108 6.99 -15.96 -10.20
N ASP A 109 7.79 -15.05 -10.74
CA ASP A 109 7.63 -13.60 -10.61
C ASP A 109 6.84 -12.96 -11.78
N LEU A 110 6.47 -13.77 -12.79
CA LEU A 110 5.62 -13.35 -13.89
C LEU A 110 4.15 -13.24 -13.41
N LEU A 111 3.87 -12.20 -12.67
CA LEU A 111 2.58 -11.94 -12.07
C LEU A 111 2.04 -10.57 -12.49
N GLN A 112 0.80 -10.54 -12.95
CA GLN A 112 0.06 -9.32 -13.22
C GLN A 112 -0.90 -9.01 -12.06
N GLY A 113 -0.83 -7.80 -11.50
CA GLY A 113 -1.83 -7.31 -10.55
C GLY A 113 -3.18 -7.09 -11.25
N VAL A 114 -4.23 -7.70 -10.71
CA VAL A 114 -5.59 -7.60 -11.25
C VAL A 114 -6.43 -6.62 -10.44
N SER A 115 -6.38 -6.73 -9.13
CA SER A 115 -7.11 -5.83 -8.23
C SER A 115 -6.47 -5.76 -6.87
N SER A 116 -6.71 -4.65 -6.18
CA SER A 116 -6.36 -4.47 -4.78
C SER A 116 -7.50 -3.77 -4.05
N HIS A 117 -7.68 -4.11 -2.79
CA HIS A 117 -8.61 -3.45 -1.90
C HIS A 117 -7.97 -3.28 -0.53
N MET A 118 -8.10 -2.11 0.06
CA MET A 118 -7.60 -1.83 1.41
C MET A 118 -8.68 -1.26 2.30
N MET A 119 -8.60 -1.64 3.57
CA MET A 119 -9.48 -1.10 4.61
C MET A 119 -8.63 -0.63 5.79
N PHE A 120 -8.71 0.65 6.08
CA PHE A 120 -8.06 1.25 7.24
C PHE A 120 -8.96 1.08 8.47
N LEU A 121 -8.51 0.29 9.43
CA LEU A 121 -9.28 -0.08 10.62
C LEU A 121 -9.00 0.85 11.79
N ALA A 122 -7.74 1.28 11.92
CA ALA A 122 -7.28 2.11 13.03
C ALA A 122 -6.04 2.93 12.64
N ARG A 123 -5.67 3.87 13.49
CA ARG A 123 -4.45 4.65 13.34
C ARG A 123 -3.28 3.89 13.97
N GLY A 124 -2.20 3.68 13.21
CA GLY A 124 -0.91 3.17 13.73
C GLY A 124 -0.11 4.33 14.30
N LYS A 125 0.23 4.29 15.57
CA LYS A 125 0.86 5.43 16.25
C LYS A 125 2.18 5.10 16.94
N THR A 126 2.56 3.85 16.99
CA THR A 126 3.74 3.43 17.77
C THR A 126 4.76 2.75 16.87
N GLY A 127 4.40 1.63 16.24
CA GLY A 127 5.34 0.78 15.53
C GLY A 127 6.22 -0.06 16.50
N PRO A 128 7.10 -0.90 15.97
CA PRO A 128 7.20 -1.23 14.55
C PRO A 128 5.91 -1.85 13.99
N PHE A 129 5.74 -1.73 12.67
CA PHE A 129 4.53 -2.20 11.99
C PHE A 129 4.85 -3.47 11.21
N ARG A 130 4.33 -4.59 11.66
CA ARG A 130 4.52 -5.90 11.01
C ARG A 130 3.40 -6.17 10.01
N VAL A 131 3.76 -6.71 8.85
CA VAL A 131 2.80 -7.15 7.84
C VAL A 131 2.72 -8.67 7.84
N ALA A 132 1.54 -9.20 8.11
CA ALA A 132 1.22 -10.60 7.86
C ALA A 132 0.61 -10.73 6.45
N ALA A 133 1.03 -11.75 5.69
CA ALA A 133 0.50 -12.04 4.36
C ALA A 133 0.18 -13.52 4.24
N GLU A 134 -0.98 -13.84 3.66
CA GLU A 134 -1.43 -15.19 3.39
C GLU A 134 -1.90 -15.29 1.94
N ALA A 135 -1.26 -16.17 1.17
CA ALA A 135 -1.59 -16.38 -0.24
C ALA A 135 -2.37 -17.69 -0.43
N ILE A 136 -3.36 -17.65 -1.32
CA ILE A 136 -4.24 -18.76 -1.67
C ILE A 136 -4.25 -18.90 -3.19
N ARG A 137 -3.99 -20.12 -3.69
CA ARG A 137 -4.07 -20.41 -5.11
C ARG A 137 -5.53 -20.54 -5.52
N GLY A 138 -5.93 -19.74 -6.51
CA GLY A 138 -7.22 -19.82 -7.16
C GLY A 138 -7.20 -20.71 -8.42
N ALA A 139 -8.30 -20.71 -9.13
CA ALA A 139 -8.39 -21.34 -10.46
C ALA A 139 -7.70 -20.46 -11.53
N ASP A 140 -7.43 -21.03 -12.68
CA ASP A 140 -6.99 -20.34 -13.91
C ASP A 140 -5.77 -19.41 -13.73
N GLY A 141 -4.79 -19.87 -12.95
CA GLY A 141 -3.56 -19.12 -12.70
C GLY A 141 -3.73 -17.92 -11.76
N MET A 142 -4.85 -17.80 -11.07
CA MET A 142 -5.08 -16.74 -10.11
C MET A 142 -4.45 -17.03 -8.76
N VAL A 143 -3.92 -15.97 -8.11
CA VAL A 143 -3.41 -16.01 -6.74
C VAL A 143 -4.06 -14.87 -5.97
N ALA A 144 -4.81 -15.21 -4.93
CA ALA A 144 -5.38 -14.24 -3.99
C ALA A 144 -4.48 -14.11 -2.76
N VAL A 145 -4.27 -12.89 -2.28
CA VAL A 145 -3.47 -12.64 -1.07
C VAL A 145 -4.24 -11.75 -0.12
N ARG A 146 -4.29 -12.14 1.14
CA ARG A 146 -4.74 -11.30 2.24
C ARG A 146 -3.54 -10.79 3.02
N THR A 147 -3.56 -9.51 3.39
CA THR A 147 -2.53 -8.90 4.21
C THR A 147 -3.13 -8.15 5.39
N VAL A 148 -2.38 -8.04 6.47
CA VAL A 148 -2.76 -7.26 7.66
C VAL A 148 -1.52 -6.54 8.18
N VAL A 149 -1.64 -5.23 8.41
CA VAL A 149 -0.64 -4.45 9.15
C VAL A 149 -1.00 -4.46 10.63
N HIS A 150 -0.06 -4.83 11.46
CA HIS A 150 -0.16 -4.81 12.92
C HIS A 150 0.77 -3.75 13.50
N ASP A 151 0.26 -2.92 14.41
CA ASP A 151 1.06 -2.03 15.25
C ASP A 151 1.51 -2.81 16.50
N GLU A 152 2.74 -3.33 16.45
CA GLU A 152 3.27 -4.19 17.53
C GLU A 152 3.48 -3.40 18.82
N GLY A 153 3.91 -2.14 18.73
CA GLY A 153 4.07 -1.29 19.91
C GLY A 153 2.75 -0.90 20.59
N ALA A 154 1.63 -1.11 19.90
CA ALA A 154 0.28 -0.90 20.44
C ALA A 154 -0.43 -2.24 20.77
N GLY A 155 0.32 -3.26 21.20
CA GLY A 155 -0.22 -4.56 21.57
C GLY A 155 -0.64 -5.40 20.36
N ASP A 156 0.12 -5.35 19.28
CA ASP A 156 -0.12 -6.09 18.02
C ASP A 156 -1.50 -5.77 17.39
N LYS A 157 -1.92 -4.52 17.52
CA LYS A 157 -3.23 -4.05 17.06
C LYS A 157 -3.30 -4.06 15.53
N PRO A 158 -4.29 -4.70 14.89
CA PRO A 158 -4.49 -4.59 13.47
C PRO A 158 -4.94 -3.16 13.11
N ILE A 159 -4.24 -2.54 12.16
CA ILE A 159 -4.51 -1.15 11.73
C ILE A 159 -5.01 -1.05 10.30
N THR A 160 -4.61 -1.99 9.43
CA THR A 160 -5.03 -1.99 8.03
C THR A 160 -5.08 -3.41 7.51
N THR A 161 -6.08 -3.72 6.70
CA THR A 161 -6.14 -4.97 5.94
C THR A 161 -6.07 -4.69 4.45
N GLY A 162 -5.46 -5.63 3.70
CA GLY A 162 -5.41 -5.61 2.25
C GLY A 162 -5.88 -6.93 1.66
N SER A 163 -6.46 -6.87 0.47
CA SER A 163 -6.78 -8.03 -0.36
C SER A 163 -6.28 -7.76 -1.76
N TYR A 164 -5.56 -8.68 -2.34
CA TYR A 164 -4.92 -8.56 -3.64
C TYR A 164 -5.26 -9.75 -4.50
N LEU A 165 -5.35 -9.52 -5.78
CA LEU A 165 -5.55 -10.57 -6.77
C LEU A 165 -4.49 -10.41 -7.85
N PHE A 166 -3.75 -11.48 -8.09
CA PHE A 166 -2.75 -11.57 -9.15
C PHE A 166 -3.12 -12.67 -10.14
N ARG A 167 -2.67 -12.51 -11.37
CA ARG A 167 -2.72 -13.53 -12.42
C ARG A 167 -1.31 -13.93 -12.80
N VAL A 168 -1.05 -15.21 -12.87
CA VAL A 168 0.20 -15.75 -13.44
C VAL A 168 0.15 -15.53 -14.95
N GLU A 169 1.16 -14.84 -15.47
CA GLU A 169 1.35 -14.71 -16.92
C GLU A 169 1.97 -15.99 -17.48
N GLY A 170 1.36 -16.50 -18.53
CA GLY A 170 1.80 -17.74 -19.20
C GLY A 170 2.81 -17.49 -20.31
#